data_f56252ea70cc7ef3a95bafd4e4c73783
#
_entry.id   f56252ea70cc7ef3a95bafd4e4c73783
#
_cell.length_a   1.000
_cell.length_b   1.000
_cell.length_c   1.000
_cell.angle_alpha   90.00
_cell.angle_beta   90.00
_cell.angle_gamma   90.00
#
_symmetry.space_group_name_H-M   'P 1'
#
loop_
_entity.id
_entity.type
_entity.pdbx_description
1 polymer ?
#
loop_
_entity_poly.entity_id
_entity_poly.type
_entity_poly.pdbx_seq_one_letter_code
_entity_poly.pdbx_strand_id
1 'polypeptide(L)'
;MKDFFAALFLIIAIVAAIIFAVNFSNEKIDGGYAGYVYSEPIFGSKEFKQVIKGPGSTGMVWRQNSIKICVTPYTQTETFDDVRSSDQLKMKAESYLVYRIDSEKVKEFVENYGAISETARSPEAIAQDAYASFIQQPFRTEVRSAIAKFKGLEAPSRIPEITKMVETNLKKQLNGTPFIVESVTIGSTIPPESVTLGITKKVEATQEYERQATQLEIAKRSEEIANAEGRAIANKMAAEAQGKLLQAKAESDAARYRREQESLAMLAQKKNEAEALLAMKTAEAQGKKLEAEAIRELNAAMGSNYARIKFFESFKDIKLPSMLIIGGANQNDGLFKVLNIADFKPAGN
;
A
#
# COMPACT_ATOMS: atom_id res chain seq x y z
N MET A 1 -18.34 19.69 -75.40
CA MET A 1 -17.04 19.83 -74.76
C MET A 1 -17.06 20.75 -73.57
N LYS A 2 -17.68 21.94 -73.62
CA LYS A 2 -17.75 22.88 -72.48
C LYS A 2 -18.41 22.24 -71.22
N ASP A 3 -19.51 21.56 -71.39
CA ASP A 3 -20.26 20.91 -70.27
C ASP A 3 -19.46 19.77 -69.63
N PHE A 4 -18.69 19.04 -70.44
CA PHE A 4 -17.80 17.97 -69.90
C PHE A 4 -16.68 18.56 -69.04
N PHE A 5 -16.05 19.64 -69.44
CA PHE A 5 -15.03 20.34 -68.68
C PHE A 5 -15.59 20.98 -67.40
N ALA A 6 -16.84 21.51 -67.45
CA ALA A 6 -17.52 22.06 -66.30
C ALA A 6 -17.84 20.96 -65.26
N ALA A 7 -18.36 19.82 -65.72
CA ALA A 7 -18.61 18.68 -64.82
C ALA A 7 -17.32 18.12 -64.22
N LEU A 8 -16.25 17.98 -64.98
CA LEU A 8 -14.97 17.52 -64.52
C LEU A 8 -14.38 18.50 -63.45
N PHE A 9 -14.45 19.80 -63.72
CA PHE A 9 -14.01 20.80 -62.77
C PHE A 9 -14.81 20.78 -61.48
N LEU A 10 -16.13 20.58 -61.57
CA LEU A 10 -17.01 20.46 -60.38
C LEU A 10 -16.68 19.22 -59.58
N ILE A 11 -16.41 18.07 -60.21
CA ILE A 11 -15.99 16.83 -59.52
C ILE A 11 -14.63 17.08 -58.80
N ILE A 12 -13.66 17.70 -59.48
CA ILE A 12 -12.36 18.01 -58.90
C ILE A 12 -12.52 18.96 -57.68
N ALA A 13 -13.37 19.98 -57.81
CA ALA A 13 -13.65 20.92 -56.74
C ALA A 13 -14.30 20.23 -55.51
N ILE A 14 -15.25 19.33 -55.75
CA ILE A 14 -15.90 18.52 -54.70
C ILE A 14 -14.87 17.62 -54.01
N VAL A 15 -14.05 16.92 -54.78
CA VAL A 15 -13.00 16.03 -54.24
C VAL A 15 -11.99 16.85 -53.45
N ALA A 16 -11.57 18.00 -53.95
CA ALA A 16 -10.67 18.90 -53.24
C ALA A 16 -11.31 19.43 -51.95
N ALA A 17 -12.57 19.81 -51.95
CA ALA A 17 -13.31 20.24 -50.78
C ALA A 17 -13.45 19.11 -49.73
N ILE A 18 -13.69 17.88 -50.14
CA ILE A 18 -13.75 16.69 -49.26
C ILE A 18 -12.37 16.43 -48.66
N ILE A 19 -11.30 16.44 -49.45
CA ILE A 19 -9.92 16.30 -48.97
C ILE A 19 -9.57 17.41 -47.97
N PHE A 20 -9.99 18.60 -48.27
CA PHE A 20 -9.78 19.75 -47.37
C PHE A 20 -10.53 19.54 -46.03
N ALA A 21 -11.80 19.20 -46.09
CA ALA A 21 -12.64 18.98 -44.89
C ALA A 21 -12.16 17.84 -44.01
N VAL A 22 -11.76 16.70 -44.62
CA VAL A 22 -11.28 15.51 -43.90
C VAL A 22 -9.96 15.77 -43.13
N ASN A 23 -9.17 16.74 -43.58
CA ASN A 23 -7.90 17.09 -42.93
C ASN A 23 -8.04 18.10 -41.78
N PHE A 24 -9.23 18.59 -41.48
CA PHE A 24 -9.45 19.37 -40.25
C PHE A 24 -9.70 18.44 -39.08
N SER A 25 -8.95 18.65 -38.00
CA SER A 25 -9.12 17.95 -36.74
C SER A 25 -9.38 18.95 -35.60
N ASN A 26 -10.07 18.49 -34.57
CA ASN A 26 -10.22 19.19 -33.31
C ASN A 26 -9.77 18.24 -32.21
N GLU A 27 -8.54 18.39 -31.80
CA GLU A 27 -7.98 17.58 -30.70
C GLU A 27 -8.45 18.12 -29.36
N LYS A 28 -9.15 17.28 -28.61
CA LYS A 28 -9.63 17.57 -27.27
C LYS A 28 -8.73 16.89 -26.25
N ILE A 29 -8.28 17.65 -25.27
CA ILE A 29 -7.46 17.17 -24.16
C ILE A 29 -8.31 17.25 -22.91
N ASP A 30 -8.51 16.11 -22.28
CA ASP A 30 -9.30 15.99 -21.05
C ASP A 30 -8.52 16.47 -19.83
N GLY A 31 -9.24 16.71 -18.71
CA GLY A 31 -8.60 17.04 -17.44
C GLY A 31 -7.66 15.93 -16.97
N GLY A 32 -6.51 16.28 -16.41
CA GLY A 32 -5.48 15.32 -16.00
C GLY A 32 -4.51 14.91 -17.10
N TYR A 33 -4.71 15.42 -18.32
CA TYR A 33 -3.82 15.18 -19.46
C TYR A 33 -3.23 16.51 -19.98
N ALA A 34 -2.10 16.39 -20.67
CA ALA A 34 -1.54 17.45 -21.48
C ALA A 34 -1.27 16.93 -22.88
N GLY A 35 -1.61 17.71 -23.89
CA GLY A 35 -1.46 17.33 -25.28
C GLY A 35 -0.23 18.02 -25.89
N TYR A 36 0.69 17.22 -26.41
CA TYR A 36 1.75 17.67 -27.29
C TYR A 36 1.19 17.74 -28.71
N VAL A 37 0.93 18.95 -29.20
CA VAL A 37 0.32 19.17 -30.51
C VAL A 37 1.40 19.38 -31.55
N TYR A 38 1.34 18.63 -32.63
CA TYR A 38 2.22 18.73 -33.77
C TYR A 38 1.47 18.81 -35.09
N SER A 39 2.06 19.46 -36.04
CA SER A 39 1.59 19.53 -37.42
C SER A 39 2.15 18.36 -38.22
N GLU A 40 1.29 17.72 -39.04
CA GLU A 40 1.69 16.66 -39.96
C GLU A 40 1.46 17.09 -41.41
N PRO A 41 2.40 17.87 -41.98
CA PRO A 41 2.25 18.38 -43.35
C PRO A 41 2.26 17.24 -44.35
N ILE A 42 1.66 17.44 -45.53
CA ILE A 42 1.65 16.44 -46.64
C ILE A 42 3.08 16.18 -47.11
N PHE A 43 3.93 17.21 -47.13
CA PHE A 43 5.34 17.12 -47.45
C PHE A 43 6.17 17.80 -46.37
N GLY A 44 7.23 17.12 -45.91
CA GLY A 44 8.12 17.63 -44.88
C GLY A 44 8.05 16.85 -43.58
N SER A 45 8.76 17.35 -42.58
CA SER A 45 8.80 16.74 -41.23
C SER A 45 7.67 17.24 -40.36
N LYS A 46 7.35 16.45 -39.33
CA LYS A 46 6.44 16.87 -38.27
C LYS A 46 7.05 18.02 -37.48
N GLU A 47 6.25 19.01 -37.15
CA GLU A 47 6.69 20.19 -36.41
C GLU A 47 5.86 20.34 -35.13
N PHE A 48 6.52 20.58 -34.02
CA PHE A 48 5.86 20.97 -32.79
C PHE A 48 5.14 22.31 -32.98
N LYS A 49 3.91 22.41 -32.44
CA LYS A 49 3.14 23.66 -32.46
C LYS A 49 2.97 24.25 -31.06
N GLN A 50 2.36 23.47 -30.15
CA GLN A 50 2.09 23.93 -28.78
C GLN A 50 1.83 22.77 -27.83
N VAL A 51 1.86 23.06 -26.54
CA VAL A 51 1.33 22.18 -25.50
C VAL A 51 -0.02 22.71 -25.04
N ILE A 52 -1.02 21.85 -24.99
CA ILE A 52 -2.35 22.17 -24.46
C ILE A 52 -2.52 21.44 -23.15
N LYS A 53 -2.75 22.18 -22.07
CA LYS A 53 -3.12 21.57 -20.77
C LYS A 53 -4.61 21.32 -20.75
N GLY A 54 -5.01 20.12 -20.31
CA GLY A 54 -6.40 19.79 -20.17
C GLY A 54 -7.06 20.43 -18.92
N PRO A 55 -8.37 20.72 -18.99
CA PRO A 55 -9.24 20.56 -20.16
C PRO A 55 -9.01 21.65 -21.21
N GLY A 56 -8.85 21.25 -22.46
CA GLY A 56 -8.58 22.19 -23.55
C GLY A 56 -8.80 21.55 -24.94
N SER A 57 -8.72 22.36 -25.97
CA SER A 57 -8.78 21.86 -27.35
C SER A 57 -7.96 22.72 -28.30
N THR A 58 -7.53 22.15 -29.41
CA THR A 58 -6.87 22.90 -30.50
C THR A 58 -7.82 23.82 -31.25
N GLY A 59 -9.14 23.62 -31.13
CA GLY A 59 -10.12 24.11 -32.09
C GLY A 59 -10.02 23.38 -33.42
N MET A 60 -10.71 23.87 -34.44
CA MET A 60 -10.63 23.34 -35.80
C MET A 60 -9.31 23.78 -36.46
N VAL A 61 -8.38 22.85 -36.60
CA VAL A 61 -7.04 23.08 -37.13
C VAL A 61 -6.74 22.12 -38.28
N TRP A 62 -5.92 22.60 -39.24
CA TRP A 62 -5.53 21.82 -40.40
C TRP A 62 -4.38 20.88 -40.05
N ARG A 63 -4.60 19.55 -40.23
CA ARG A 63 -3.57 18.51 -40.10
C ARG A 63 -2.71 18.62 -38.84
N GLN A 64 -3.36 18.84 -37.71
CA GLN A 64 -2.69 18.77 -36.42
C GLN A 64 -3.18 17.55 -35.67
N ASN A 65 -2.25 16.85 -35.04
CA ASN A 65 -2.50 15.71 -34.18
C ASN A 65 -1.94 16.00 -32.79
N SER A 66 -2.42 15.27 -31.81
CA SER A 66 -1.92 15.40 -30.44
C SER A 66 -1.47 14.07 -29.86
N ILE A 67 -0.37 14.11 -29.11
CA ILE A 67 0.05 13.04 -28.23
C ILE A 67 -0.41 13.42 -26.83
N LYS A 68 -1.31 12.62 -26.26
CA LYS A 68 -1.83 12.85 -24.92
C LYS A 68 -0.90 12.24 -23.89
N ILE A 69 -0.45 13.03 -22.94
CA ILE A 69 0.39 12.63 -21.82
C ILE A 69 -0.42 12.80 -20.54
N CYS A 70 -0.51 11.77 -19.75
CA CYS A 70 -1.11 11.87 -18.43
C CYS A 70 -0.17 12.59 -17.49
N VAL A 71 -0.66 13.67 -16.84
CA VAL A 71 0.10 14.49 -15.90
C VAL A 71 -0.40 14.34 -14.46
N THR A 72 -1.32 13.41 -14.22
CA THR A 72 -1.76 13.06 -12.88
C THR A 72 -0.71 12.21 -12.17
N PRO A 73 -0.69 12.20 -10.84
CA PRO A 73 0.22 11.35 -10.09
C PRO A 73 0.01 9.86 -10.35
N TYR A 74 1.10 9.14 -10.54
CA TYR A 74 1.16 7.67 -10.63
C TYR A 74 1.83 7.09 -9.41
N THR A 75 1.29 5.98 -8.91
CA THR A 75 1.93 5.19 -7.86
C THR A 75 2.56 3.95 -8.46
N GLN A 76 3.86 3.79 -8.24
CA GLN A 76 4.60 2.58 -8.61
C GLN A 76 5.09 1.87 -7.36
N THR A 77 4.95 0.54 -7.37
CA THR A 77 5.42 -0.32 -6.30
C THR A 77 6.64 -1.09 -6.76
N GLU A 78 7.70 -1.00 -6.00
CA GLU A 78 8.93 -1.76 -6.24
C GLU A 78 9.20 -2.70 -5.08
N THR A 79 9.44 -3.96 -5.40
CA THR A 79 9.84 -4.99 -4.46
C THR A 79 11.33 -5.28 -4.60
N PHE A 80 11.95 -5.46 -3.46
CA PHE A 80 13.38 -5.73 -3.35
C PHE A 80 13.57 -7.01 -2.54
N ASP A 81 14.04 -8.08 -3.16
CA ASP A 81 14.28 -9.36 -2.51
C ASP A 81 15.69 -9.48 -1.93
N ASP A 82 16.62 -8.64 -2.37
CA ASP A 82 18.02 -8.68 -1.97
C ASP A 82 18.59 -7.26 -1.81
N VAL A 83 18.21 -6.60 -0.72
CA VAL A 83 18.83 -5.35 -0.30
C VAL A 83 19.77 -5.65 0.86
N ARG A 84 21.02 -5.22 0.73
CA ARG A 84 22.00 -5.41 1.78
C ARG A 84 22.05 -4.22 2.72
N SER A 85 21.99 -4.52 3.99
CA SER A 85 22.21 -3.55 5.07
C SER A 85 23.73 -3.29 5.28
N SER A 86 24.08 -2.35 6.15
CA SER A 86 25.48 -2.04 6.47
C SER A 86 26.24 -3.24 7.06
N ASP A 87 25.56 -4.13 7.75
CA ASP A 87 26.07 -5.37 8.33
C ASP A 87 25.91 -6.58 7.38
N GLN A 88 25.73 -6.32 6.07
CA GLN A 88 25.66 -7.32 5.00
C GLN A 88 24.46 -8.29 5.11
N LEU A 89 23.47 -8.01 5.93
CA LEU A 89 22.25 -8.82 5.97
C LEU A 89 21.42 -8.58 4.71
N LYS A 90 20.95 -9.66 4.10
CA LYS A 90 20.00 -9.63 3.00
C LYS A 90 18.62 -9.35 3.54
N MET A 91 18.00 -8.28 3.09
CA MET A 91 16.69 -7.85 3.54
C MET A 91 15.73 -7.82 2.36
N LYS A 92 14.47 -8.09 2.63
CA LYS A 92 13.38 -7.78 1.71
C LYS A 92 12.83 -6.42 2.07
N ALA A 93 12.53 -5.62 1.07
CA ALA A 93 11.91 -4.32 1.25
C ALA A 93 10.87 -4.08 0.15
N GLU A 94 9.85 -3.34 0.47
CA GLU A 94 8.86 -2.86 -0.46
C GLU A 94 8.85 -1.33 -0.41
N SER A 95 8.75 -0.69 -1.56
CA SER A 95 8.71 0.76 -1.63
C SER A 95 7.70 1.23 -2.66
N TYR A 96 7.12 2.38 -2.38
CA TYR A 96 6.10 3.03 -3.20
C TYR A 96 6.61 4.39 -3.61
N LEU A 97 6.57 4.66 -4.89
CA LEU A 97 6.92 5.94 -5.47
C LEU A 97 5.68 6.57 -6.10
N VAL A 98 5.36 7.79 -5.68
CA VAL A 98 4.36 8.61 -6.35
C VAL A 98 5.09 9.67 -7.16
N TYR A 99 4.89 9.66 -8.46
CA TYR A 99 5.49 10.62 -9.38
C TYR A 99 4.47 11.08 -10.41
N ARG A 100 4.75 12.18 -11.05
CA ARG A 100 4.00 12.70 -12.19
C ARG A 100 4.92 13.33 -13.23
N ILE A 101 4.39 13.50 -14.42
CA ILE A 101 5.05 14.26 -15.48
C ILE A 101 4.68 15.74 -15.32
N ASP A 102 5.67 16.61 -15.43
CA ASP A 102 5.47 18.05 -15.33
C ASP A 102 4.71 18.57 -16.54
N SER A 103 3.54 19.15 -16.30
CA SER A 103 2.70 19.74 -17.36
C SER A 103 3.37 20.88 -18.12
N GLU A 104 4.35 21.56 -17.50
CA GLU A 104 5.12 22.63 -18.15
C GLU A 104 6.20 22.08 -19.08
N LYS A 105 6.70 20.87 -18.79
CA LYS A 105 7.80 20.25 -19.51
C LYS A 105 7.35 19.13 -20.46
N VAL A 106 6.08 19.08 -20.83
CA VAL A 106 5.54 18.03 -21.72
C VAL A 106 6.26 18.02 -23.08
N LYS A 107 6.64 19.19 -23.61
CA LYS A 107 7.44 19.26 -24.83
C LYS A 107 8.78 18.54 -24.67
N GLU A 108 9.52 18.87 -23.61
CA GLU A 108 10.81 18.25 -23.30
C GLU A 108 10.66 16.75 -23.07
N PHE A 109 9.57 16.35 -22.39
CA PHE A 109 9.27 14.93 -22.17
C PHE A 109 9.09 14.18 -23.49
N VAL A 110 8.29 14.69 -24.40
CA VAL A 110 8.01 14.01 -25.69
C VAL A 110 9.27 13.95 -26.56
N GLU A 111 10.03 15.04 -26.63
CA GLU A 111 11.19 15.15 -27.52
C GLU A 111 12.41 14.38 -27.02
N ASN A 112 12.66 14.33 -25.69
CA ASN A 112 13.89 13.78 -25.14
C ASN A 112 13.70 12.46 -24.37
N TYR A 113 12.49 12.20 -23.84
CA TYR A 113 12.22 11.06 -22.94
C TYR A 113 11.15 10.12 -23.47
N GLY A 114 10.37 10.53 -24.45
CA GLY A 114 9.33 9.71 -25.04
C GLY A 114 9.78 9.12 -26.35
N ALA A 115 10.31 7.90 -26.39
CA ALA A 115 10.35 7.10 -27.61
C ALA A 115 8.91 6.67 -27.96
N ILE A 116 8.09 7.67 -28.33
CA ILE A 116 6.67 7.48 -28.61
C ILE A 116 6.56 6.94 -30.03
N SER A 117 6.36 5.65 -30.14
CA SER A 117 5.89 5.06 -31.40
C SER A 117 4.50 5.63 -31.71
N GLU A 118 4.30 6.09 -32.93
CA GLU A 118 3.05 6.70 -33.39
C GLU A 118 1.83 5.78 -33.32
N THR A 119 2.04 4.50 -33.09
CA THR A 119 0.99 3.49 -32.99
C THR A 119 0.44 3.45 -31.58
N ALA A 120 -0.59 4.26 -31.34
CA ALA A 120 -1.67 4.05 -30.33
C ALA A 120 -1.25 3.45 -28.97
N ARG A 121 -0.26 4.00 -28.28
CA ARG A 121 -0.07 3.72 -26.86
C ARG A 121 -1.01 4.58 -26.04
N SER A 122 -1.64 3.98 -25.03
CA SER A 122 -2.42 4.76 -24.08
C SER A 122 -1.50 5.75 -23.32
N PRO A 123 -2.00 6.91 -22.89
CA PRO A 123 -1.21 7.86 -22.10
C PRO A 123 -0.59 7.24 -20.84
N GLU A 124 -1.28 6.25 -20.25
CA GLU A 124 -0.83 5.51 -19.08
C GLU A 124 0.37 4.60 -19.41
N ALA A 125 0.32 3.93 -20.57
CA ALA A 125 1.45 3.10 -21.03
C ALA A 125 2.70 3.94 -21.29
N ILE A 126 2.55 5.15 -21.83
CA ILE A 126 3.67 6.09 -22.02
C ILE A 126 4.31 6.45 -20.68
N ALA A 127 3.49 6.73 -19.66
CA ALA A 127 4.00 7.04 -18.33
C ALA A 127 4.72 5.85 -17.68
N GLN A 128 4.18 4.62 -17.83
CA GLN A 128 4.82 3.41 -17.33
C GLN A 128 6.15 3.10 -18.02
N ASP A 129 6.22 3.26 -19.33
CA ASP A 129 7.47 3.07 -20.10
C ASP A 129 8.52 4.10 -19.70
N ALA A 130 8.10 5.35 -19.49
CA ALA A 130 8.98 6.40 -19.01
C ALA A 130 9.51 6.10 -17.60
N TYR A 131 8.66 5.58 -16.71
CA TYR A 131 9.09 5.11 -15.40
C TYR A 131 10.16 4.02 -15.53
N ALA A 132 9.87 2.97 -16.26
CA ALA A 132 10.78 1.83 -16.42
C ALA A 132 12.13 2.25 -17.02
N SER A 133 12.13 3.20 -17.95
CA SER A 133 13.33 3.64 -18.66
C SER A 133 14.17 4.65 -17.87
N PHE A 134 13.55 5.56 -17.14
CA PHE A 134 14.26 6.73 -16.60
C PHE A 134 14.23 6.84 -15.07
N ILE A 135 13.18 6.35 -14.41
CA ILE A 135 12.99 6.54 -12.96
C ILE A 135 13.31 5.28 -12.17
N GLN A 136 12.98 4.12 -12.69
CA GLN A 136 13.07 2.84 -11.96
C GLN A 136 14.48 2.57 -11.43
N GLN A 137 15.49 2.67 -12.27
CA GLN A 137 16.86 2.37 -11.87
C GLN A 137 17.43 3.39 -10.86
N PRO A 138 17.30 4.72 -11.06
CA PRO A 138 17.63 5.69 -10.04
C PRO A 138 16.93 5.42 -8.71
N PHE A 139 15.61 5.17 -8.74
CA PHE A 139 14.83 4.88 -7.54
C PHE A 139 15.33 3.63 -6.82
N ARG A 140 15.51 2.53 -7.54
CA ARG A 140 16.04 1.28 -6.97
C ARG A 140 17.44 1.46 -6.37
N THR A 141 18.26 2.27 -7.00
CA THR A 141 19.62 2.56 -6.52
C THR A 141 19.59 3.37 -5.23
N GLU A 142 18.75 4.41 -5.17
CA GLU A 142 18.64 5.24 -3.97
C GLU A 142 18.05 4.46 -2.78
N VAL A 143 17.04 3.63 -3.00
CA VAL A 143 16.47 2.77 -1.95
C VAL A 143 17.54 1.81 -1.40
N ARG A 144 18.28 1.13 -2.27
CA ARG A 144 19.37 0.25 -1.85
C ARG A 144 20.47 0.99 -1.10
N SER A 145 20.87 2.14 -1.61
CA SER A 145 21.92 2.98 -1.00
C SER A 145 21.48 3.50 0.37
N ALA A 146 20.23 3.88 0.52
CA ALA A 146 19.70 4.38 1.78
C ALA A 146 19.63 3.27 2.84
N ILE A 147 19.10 2.09 2.49
CA ILE A 147 19.01 0.94 3.41
C ILE A 147 20.41 0.45 3.79
N ALA A 148 21.36 0.46 2.85
CA ALA A 148 22.75 0.03 3.10
C ALA A 148 23.49 0.86 4.16
N LYS A 149 22.99 2.04 4.54
CA LYS A 149 23.59 2.86 5.60
C LYS A 149 23.19 2.42 7.00
N PHE A 150 22.16 1.63 7.14
CA PHE A 150 21.62 1.18 8.42
C PHE A 150 21.89 -0.31 8.64
N LYS A 151 22.00 -0.71 9.90
CA LYS A 151 22.07 -2.13 10.25
C LYS A 151 20.72 -2.79 10.00
N GLY A 152 20.72 -4.05 9.58
CA GLY A 152 19.51 -4.77 9.20
C GLY A 152 18.43 -4.82 10.28
N LEU A 153 18.83 -4.88 11.54
CA LEU A 153 17.91 -4.87 12.67
C LEU A 153 17.40 -3.47 13.06
N GLU A 154 18.15 -2.43 12.73
CA GLU A 154 17.77 -1.05 12.99
C GLU A 154 16.92 -0.45 11.87
N ALA A 155 17.07 -0.95 10.64
CA ALA A 155 16.40 -0.45 9.46
C ALA A 155 14.86 -0.34 9.60
N PRO A 156 14.13 -1.32 10.18
CA PRO A 156 12.69 -1.21 10.37
C PRO A 156 12.27 -0.04 11.27
N SER A 157 13.07 0.29 12.28
CA SER A 157 12.80 1.42 13.17
C SER A 157 13.19 2.77 12.58
N ARG A 158 14.01 2.77 11.52
CA ARG A 158 14.52 3.97 10.84
C ARG A 158 13.85 4.23 9.49
N ILE A 159 12.76 3.54 9.19
CA ILE A 159 12.00 3.72 7.93
C ILE A 159 11.71 5.20 7.61
N PRO A 160 11.26 6.06 8.56
CA PRO A 160 10.99 7.46 8.24
C PRO A 160 12.25 8.23 7.79
N GLU A 161 13.39 7.92 8.37
CA GLU A 161 14.68 8.53 8.04
C GLU A 161 15.17 8.07 6.66
N ILE A 162 15.06 6.77 6.39
CA ILE A 162 15.39 6.16 5.10
C ILE A 162 14.51 6.77 4.01
N THR A 163 13.20 6.85 4.24
CA THR A 163 12.22 7.45 3.31
C THR A 163 12.61 8.87 2.94
N LYS A 164 12.87 9.72 3.94
CA LYS A 164 13.27 11.11 3.72
C LYS A 164 14.57 11.24 2.93
N MET A 165 15.52 10.34 3.20
CA MET A 165 16.80 10.31 2.49
C MET A 165 16.61 9.95 1.02
N VAL A 166 15.84 8.89 0.73
CA VAL A 166 15.51 8.46 -0.64
C VAL A 166 14.77 9.56 -1.39
N GLU A 167 13.74 10.14 -0.77
CA GLU A 167 12.96 11.21 -1.38
C GLU A 167 13.82 12.43 -1.74
N THR A 168 14.68 12.86 -0.81
CA THR A 168 15.55 14.01 -1.02
C THR A 168 16.56 13.77 -2.15
N ASN A 169 17.17 12.58 -2.17
CA ASN A 169 18.16 12.22 -3.18
C ASN A 169 17.52 12.05 -4.55
N LEU A 170 16.38 11.37 -4.61
CA LEU A 170 15.65 11.14 -5.86
C LEU A 170 15.16 12.48 -6.46
N LYS A 171 14.64 13.39 -5.63
CA LYS A 171 14.26 14.75 -6.07
C LYS A 171 15.45 15.53 -6.62
N LYS A 172 16.64 15.39 -6.02
CA LYS A 172 17.87 16.01 -6.54
C LYS A 172 18.29 15.41 -7.87
N GLN A 173 18.21 14.09 -8.00
CA GLN A 173 18.64 13.37 -9.20
C GLN A 173 17.73 13.65 -10.40
N LEU A 174 16.43 13.78 -10.17
CA LEU A 174 15.43 14.09 -11.18
C LEU A 174 15.21 15.60 -11.37
N ASN A 175 15.95 16.42 -10.63
CA ASN A 175 15.87 17.88 -10.81
C ASN A 175 16.32 18.28 -12.23
N GLY A 176 15.53 19.12 -12.88
CA GLY A 176 15.78 19.51 -14.27
C GLY A 176 15.13 18.62 -15.31
N THR A 177 14.72 17.39 -14.96
CA THR A 177 13.96 16.50 -15.85
C THR A 177 12.47 16.84 -15.85
N PRO A 178 11.67 16.29 -16.77
CA PRO A 178 10.22 16.47 -16.78
C PRO A 178 9.48 15.61 -15.73
N PHE A 179 10.18 14.91 -14.85
CA PHE A 179 9.58 14.08 -13.81
C PHE A 179 9.58 14.78 -12.46
N ILE A 180 8.43 14.81 -11.81
CA ILE A 180 8.25 15.35 -10.47
C ILE A 180 7.96 14.22 -9.51
N VAL A 181 8.79 14.05 -8.49
CA VAL A 181 8.56 13.12 -7.38
C VAL A 181 7.68 13.82 -6.35
N GLU A 182 6.46 13.31 -6.17
CA GLU A 182 5.52 13.82 -5.17
C GLU A 182 5.87 13.26 -3.79
N SER A 183 5.93 11.93 -3.67
CA SER A 183 6.29 11.27 -2.42
C SER A 183 6.96 9.93 -2.66
N VAL A 184 7.75 9.53 -1.69
CA VAL A 184 8.30 8.18 -1.57
C VAL A 184 7.81 7.61 -0.26
N THR A 185 7.46 6.33 -0.24
CA THR A 185 7.14 5.60 0.98
C THR A 185 7.87 4.27 0.95
N ILE A 186 8.61 3.97 2.00
CA ILE A 186 9.21 2.66 2.19
C ILE A 186 8.29 1.89 3.12
N GLY A 187 7.85 0.72 2.66
CA GLY A 187 7.05 -0.21 3.42
C GLY A 187 7.89 -0.97 4.45
N SER A 188 7.46 -2.17 4.79
CA SER A 188 8.19 -3.00 5.74
C SER A 188 9.53 -3.46 5.17
N THR A 189 10.58 -3.36 5.99
CA THR A 189 11.86 -4.01 5.73
C THR A 189 11.91 -5.29 6.58
N ILE A 190 12.07 -6.43 5.91
CA ILE A 190 12.02 -7.75 6.56
C ILE A 190 13.41 -8.37 6.53
N PRO A 191 14.04 -8.57 7.70
CA PRO A 191 15.32 -9.29 7.77
C PRO A 191 15.12 -10.77 7.46
N PRO A 192 16.19 -11.53 7.14
CA PRO A 192 16.13 -12.95 6.88
C PRO A 192 15.53 -13.72 8.06
N GLU A 193 14.76 -14.75 7.76
CA GLU A 193 14.12 -15.60 8.76
C GLU A 193 15.13 -16.23 9.76
N SER A 194 16.30 -16.61 9.27
CA SER A 194 17.38 -17.13 10.10
C SER A 194 17.84 -16.15 11.19
N VAL A 195 17.87 -14.86 10.88
CA VAL A 195 18.24 -13.80 11.82
C VAL A 195 17.11 -13.54 12.80
N THR A 196 15.88 -13.49 12.30
CA THR A 196 14.70 -13.32 13.14
C THR A 196 14.55 -14.47 14.14
N LEU A 197 14.72 -15.73 13.68
CA LEU A 197 14.73 -16.88 14.55
C LEU A 197 15.88 -16.86 15.56
N GLY A 198 17.06 -16.38 15.16
CA GLY A 198 18.20 -16.22 16.07
C GLY A 198 17.93 -15.21 17.18
N ILE A 199 17.26 -14.09 16.86
CA ILE A 199 16.87 -13.06 17.83
C ILE A 199 15.78 -13.60 18.75
N THR A 200 14.75 -14.26 18.20
CA THR A 200 13.68 -14.85 19.00
C THR A 200 14.27 -15.84 20.02
N LYS A 201 15.14 -16.74 19.58
CA LYS A 201 15.83 -17.67 20.49
C LYS A 201 16.69 -16.96 21.54
N LYS A 202 17.38 -15.87 21.16
CA LYS A 202 18.17 -15.08 22.11
C LYS A 202 17.28 -14.36 23.12
N VAL A 203 16.18 -13.81 22.68
CA VAL A 203 15.21 -13.15 23.57
C VAL A 203 14.58 -14.18 24.52
N GLU A 204 14.16 -15.34 24.00
CA GLU A 204 13.64 -16.47 24.79
C GLU A 204 14.67 -16.93 25.84
N ALA A 205 15.92 -17.12 25.42
CA ALA A 205 16.99 -17.53 26.34
C ALA A 205 17.26 -16.45 27.42
N THR A 206 17.21 -15.16 27.05
CA THR A 206 17.38 -14.07 28.00
C THR A 206 16.21 -14.01 28.99
N GLN A 207 14.99 -14.16 28.51
CA GLN A 207 13.80 -14.21 29.37
C GLN A 207 13.82 -15.43 30.30
N GLU A 208 14.26 -16.59 29.80
CA GLU A 208 14.40 -17.78 30.64
C GLU A 208 15.49 -17.60 31.69
N TYR A 209 16.63 -16.98 31.34
CA TYR A 209 17.66 -16.63 32.30
C TYR A 209 17.16 -15.64 33.38
N GLU A 210 16.40 -14.62 32.99
CA GLU A 210 15.78 -13.68 33.91
C GLU A 210 14.75 -14.36 34.83
N ARG A 211 13.94 -15.29 34.26
CA ARG A 211 13.03 -16.12 35.05
C ARG A 211 13.77 -16.98 36.07
N GLN A 212 14.84 -17.66 35.63
CA GLN A 212 15.64 -18.48 36.54
C GLN A 212 16.34 -17.65 37.61
N ALA A 213 16.87 -16.47 37.25
CA ALA A 213 17.47 -15.55 38.23
C ALA A 213 16.43 -15.07 39.24
N THR A 214 15.21 -14.75 38.78
CA THR A 214 14.11 -14.36 39.67
C THR A 214 13.67 -15.53 40.57
N GLN A 215 13.60 -16.76 40.02
CA GLN A 215 13.27 -17.96 40.80
C GLN A 215 14.36 -18.27 41.86
N LEU A 216 15.64 -18.10 41.50
CA LEU A 216 16.75 -18.26 42.46
C LEU A 216 16.70 -17.20 43.54
N GLU A 217 16.37 -15.96 43.21
CA GLU A 217 16.20 -14.89 44.20
C GLU A 217 15.03 -15.18 45.15
N ILE A 218 13.90 -15.66 44.58
CA ILE A 218 12.74 -16.11 45.37
C ILE A 218 13.10 -17.29 46.25
N ALA A 219 13.84 -18.29 45.72
CA ALA A 219 14.29 -19.45 46.51
C ALA A 219 15.24 -19.01 47.64
N LYS A 220 16.22 -18.11 47.37
CA LYS A 220 17.06 -17.58 48.40
C LYS A 220 16.29 -16.80 49.49
N ARG A 221 15.34 -15.97 49.05
CA ARG A 221 14.46 -15.25 50.02
C ARG A 221 13.59 -16.23 50.81
N SER A 222 13.09 -17.28 50.20
CA SER A 222 12.33 -18.31 50.92
C SER A 222 13.20 -19.09 51.90
N GLU A 223 14.47 -19.34 51.55
CA GLU A 223 15.44 -19.97 52.46
C GLU A 223 15.84 -19.02 53.62
N GLU A 224 16.06 -17.73 53.35
CA GLU A 224 16.27 -16.73 54.38
C GLU A 224 15.06 -16.57 55.30
N ILE A 225 13.85 -16.61 54.76
CA ILE A 225 12.60 -16.57 55.52
C ILE A 225 12.49 -17.82 56.39
N ALA A 226 12.72 -19.04 55.79
CA ALA A 226 12.68 -20.29 56.53
C ALA A 226 13.75 -20.33 57.67
N ASN A 227 14.95 -19.80 57.39
CA ASN A 227 16.00 -19.66 58.43
C ASN A 227 15.63 -18.63 59.50
N ALA A 228 15.00 -17.52 59.12
CA ALA A 228 14.49 -16.52 60.05
C ALA A 228 13.33 -17.06 60.90
N GLU A 229 12.42 -17.83 60.26
CA GLU A 229 11.33 -18.55 60.95
C GLU A 229 11.89 -19.61 61.91
N GLY A 230 12.92 -20.38 61.47
CA GLY A 230 13.61 -21.34 62.36
C GLY A 230 14.24 -20.68 63.57
N ARG A 231 14.84 -19.50 63.40
CA ARG A 231 15.37 -18.66 64.52
C ARG A 231 14.24 -18.09 65.40
N ALA A 232 13.12 -17.68 64.78
CA ALA A 232 11.96 -17.16 65.49
C ALA A 232 11.25 -18.28 66.29
N ILE A 233 11.25 -19.52 65.76
CA ILE A 233 10.75 -20.73 66.44
C ILE A 233 11.67 -21.08 67.65
N ALA A 234 13.00 -20.90 67.51
CA ALA A 234 13.94 -21.13 68.59
C ALA A 234 13.76 -20.09 69.74
N ASN A 235 13.34 -18.88 69.40
CA ASN A 235 12.97 -17.85 70.35
C ASN A 235 11.49 -17.90 70.79
N LYS A 236 10.82 -18.97 70.47
CA LYS A 236 9.38 -19.13 70.47
C LYS A 236 8.68 -19.14 71.84
N MET A 237 9.39 -19.22 72.92
CA MET A 237 8.72 -19.13 74.24
C MET A 237 8.39 -17.71 74.70
N ALA A 238 8.87 -16.69 73.95
CA ALA A 238 8.56 -15.29 74.26
C ALA A 238 7.62 -14.55 73.29
N ALA A 239 7.18 -15.17 72.15
CA ALA A 239 6.50 -14.41 71.11
C ALA A 239 5.31 -15.12 70.40
N GLU A 240 4.48 -15.92 71.13
CA GLU A 240 3.28 -16.53 70.55
C GLU A 240 2.29 -15.51 69.94
N ALA A 241 2.28 -14.29 70.42
CA ALA A 241 1.42 -13.25 69.89
C ALA A 241 1.98 -12.65 68.56
N GLN A 242 3.32 -12.65 68.33
CA GLN A 242 3.92 -12.17 67.09
C GLN A 242 3.89 -13.25 65.98
N GLY A 243 3.88 -14.55 66.32
CA GLY A 243 3.82 -15.62 65.34
C GLY A 243 2.54 -15.63 64.49
N LYS A 244 1.39 -15.32 65.10
CA LYS A 244 0.12 -15.14 64.36
C LYS A 244 0.09 -13.95 63.44
N LEU A 245 0.75 -12.85 63.80
CA LEU A 245 0.89 -11.65 62.98
C LEU A 245 1.83 -11.87 61.79
N LEU A 246 2.92 -12.63 62.01
CA LEU A 246 3.89 -12.99 60.97
C LEU A 246 3.27 -13.99 59.96
N GLN A 247 2.47 -14.95 60.44
CA GLN A 247 1.77 -15.91 59.57
C GLN A 247 0.71 -15.24 58.72
N ALA A 248 -0.07 -14.31 59.28
CA ALA A 248 -1.07 -13.54 58.50
C ALA A 248 -0.40 -12.62 57.47
N LYS A 249 0.81 -12.11 57.76
CA LYS A 249 1.58 -11.27 56.84
C LYS A 249 2.16 -12.09 55.69
N ALA A 250 2.71 -13.28 55.97
CA ALA A 250 3.23 -14.18 54.95
C ALA A 250 2.12 -14.69 53.97
N GLU A 251 0.94 -14.96 54.48
CA GLU A 251 -0.24 -15.36 53.65
C GLU A 251 -0.73 -14.16 52.79
N SER A 252 -0.75 -12.93 53.34
CA SER A 252 -1.10 -11.72 52.59
C SER A 252 -0.14 -11.42 51.45
N ASP A 253 1.16 -11.57 51.71
CA ASP A 253 2.21 -11.34 50.70
C ASP A 253 2.22 -12.44 49.62
N ALA A 254 1.96 -13.69 50.00
CA ALA A 254 1.80 -14.78 49.04
C ALA A 254 0.54 -14.63 48.16
N ALA A 255 -0.56 -14.13 48.74
CA ALA A 255 -1.78 -13.83 48.00
C ALA A 255 -1.58 -12.63 47.04
N ARG A 256 -0.80 -11.61 47.47
CA ARG A 256 -0.42 -10.48 46.62
C ARG A 256 0.48 -10.93 45.47
N TYR A 257 1.47 -11.74 45.73
CA TYR A 257 2.37 -12.29 44.72
C TYR A 257 1.66 -13.16 43.70
N ARG A 258 0.73 -14.01 44.15
CA ARG A 258 -0.12 -14.80 43.21
C ARG A 258 -0.95 -13.91 42.29
N ARG A 259 -1.59 -12.87 42.81
CA ARG A 259 -2.34 -11.89 41.99
C ARG A 259 -1.46 -11.14 40.98
N GLU A 260 -0.24 -10.84 41.36
CA GLU A 260 0.73 -10.17 40.50
C GLU A 260 1.22 -11.10 39.36
N GLN A 261 1.50 -12.36 39.69
CA GLN A 261 1.85 -13.40 38.70
C GLN A 261 0.69 -13.76 37.76
N GLU A 262 -0.50 -13.88 38.28
CA GLU A 262 -1.71 -14.07 37.46
C GLU A 262 -1.98 -12.87 36.54
N SER A 263 -1.73 -11.67 37.03
CA SER A 263 -1.83 -10.44 36.24
C SER A 263 -0.80 -10.39 35.10
N LEU A 264 0.45 -10.76 35.36
CA LEU A 264 1.52 -10.83 34.36
C LEU A 264 1.28 -11.92 33.31
N ALA A 265 0.80 -13.10 33.74
CA ALA A 265 0.42 -14.17 32.84
C ALA A 265 -0.76 -13.79 31.94
N MET A 266 -1.77 -13.11 32.50
CA MET A 266 -2.93 -12.61 31.73
C MET A 266 -2.55 -11.51 30.72
N LEU A 267 -1.60 -10.66 31.08
CA LEU A 267 -1.05 -9.65 30.15
C LEU A 267 -0.26 -10.27 29.00
N ALA A 268 0.56 -11.30 29.29
CA ALA A 268 1.29 -12.04 28.26
C ALA A 268 0.36 -12.78 27.31
N GLN A 269 -0.69 -13.41 27.86
CA GLN A 269 -1.72 -14.09 27.03
C GLN A 269 -2.46 -13.09 26.13
N LYS A 270 -2.92 -11.96 26.68
CA LYS A 270 -3.60 -10.92 25.86
C LYS A 270 -2.70 -10.34 24.80
N LYS A 271 -1.40 -10.22 25.06
CA LYS A 271 -0.43 -9.75 24.09
C LYS A 271 -0.27 -10.76 22.93
N ASN A 272 -0.15 -12.03 23.25
CA ASN A 272 -0.07 -13.10 22.26
C ASN A 272 -1.37 -13.22 21.43
N GLU A 273 -2.53 -13.06 22.06
CA GLU A 273 -3.83 -13.02 21.36
C GLU A 273 -3.95 -11.81 20.43
N ALA A 274 -3.47 -10.63 20.87
CA ALA A 274 -3.48 -9.44 20.05
C ALA A 274 -2.51 -9.55 18.85
N GLU A 275 -1.33 -10.13 19.03
CA GLU A 275 -0.37 -10.40 17.96
C GLU A 275 -0.91 -11.44 16.95
N ALA A 276 -1.55 -12.50 17.44
CA ALA A 276 -2.20 -13.49 16.58
C ALA A 276 -3.37 -12.87 15.78
N LEU A 277 -4.16 -12.00 16.40
CA LEU A 277 -5.27 -11.31 15.75
C LEU A 277 -4.75 -10.31 14.67
N LEU A 278 -3.65 -9.62 14.95
CA LEU A 278 -2.98 -8.75 13.98
C LEU A 278 -2.43 -9.55 12.80
N ALA A 279 -1.79 -10.69 13.06
CA ALA A 279 -1.29 -11.57 12.01
C ALA A 279 -2.43 -12.12 11.12
N MET A 280 -3.55 -12.53 11.73
CA MET A 280 -4.74 -12.96 10.96
C MET A 280 -5.33 -11.82 10.12
N LYS A 281 -5.47 -10.62 10.68
CA LYS A 281 -6.01 -9.47 9.93
C LYS A 281 -5.08 -9.02 8.80
N THR A 282 -3.77 -9.09 9.00
CA THR A 282 -2.81 -8.77 7.93
C THR A 282 -2.82 -9.82 6.82
N ALA A 283 -2.92 -11.10 7.16
CA ALA A 283 -3.06 -12.19 6.19
C ALA A 283 -4.39 -12.08 5.41
N GLU A 284 -5.50 -11.75 6.08
CA GLU A 284 -6.80 -11.54 5.44
C GLU A 284 -6.81 -10.31 4.51
N ALA A 285 -6.14 -9.22 4.91
CA ALA A 285 -5.97 -8.04 4.07
C ALA A 285 -5.09 -8.30 2.85
N GLN A 286 -4.06 -9.13 2.98
CA GLN A 286 -3.23 -9.58 1.87
C GLN A 286 -4.00 -10.50 0.92
N GLY A 287 -4.80 -11.43 1.46
CA GLY A 287 -5.67 -12.29 0.66
C GLY A 287 -6.67 -11.49 -0.19
N LYS A 288 -7.35 -10.52 0.42
CA LYS A 288 -8.28 -9.63 -0.30
C LYS A 288 -7.59 -8.74 -1.35
N LYS A 289 -6.32 -8.37 -1.15
CA LYS A 289 -5.54 -7.64 -2.16
C LYS A 289 -5.21 -8.52 -3.37
N LEU A 290 -4.75 -9.74 -3.14
CA LEU A 290 -4.48 -10.70 -4.21
C LEU A 290 -5.74 -11.06 -5.00
N GLU A 291 -6.87 -11.21 -4.30
CA GLU A 291 -8.17 -11.46 -4.93
C GLU A 291 -8.63 -10.26 -5.79
N ALA A 292 -8.44 -9.04 -5.31
CA ALA A 292 -8.72 -7.82 -6.06
C ALA A 292 -7.80 -7.61 -7.27
N GLU A 293 -6.52 -8.01 -7.17
CA GLU A 293 -5.59 -8.02 -8.30
C GLU A 293 -5.97 -9.06 -9.35
N ALA A 294 -6.29 -10.28 -8.94
CA ALA A 294 -6.77 -11.33 -9.83
C ALA A 294 -8.06 -10.92 -10.57
N ILE A 295 -8.99 -10.27 -9.87
CA ILE A 295 -10.21 -9.71 -10.48
C ILE A 295 -9.88 -8.56 -11.45
N ARG A 296 -8.88 -7.72 -11.15
CA ARG A 296 -8.43 -6.66 -12.07
C ARG A 296 -7.78 -7.21 -13.33
N GLU A 297 -6.92 -8.22 -13.20
CA GLU A 297 -6.31 -8.90 -14.35
C GLU A 297 -7.35 -9.59 -15.20
N LEU A 298 -8.34 -10.24 -14.60
CA LEU A 298 -9.48 -10.87 -15.31
C LEU A 298 -10.33 -9.81 -16.03
N ASN A 299 -10.59 -8.67 -15.41
CA ASN A 299 -11.32 -7.55 -16.02
C ASN A 299 -10.53 -6.89 -17.18
N ALA A 300 -9.20 -6.80 -17.05
CA ALA A 300 -8.33 -6.29 -18.11
C ALA A 300 -8.26 -7.24 -19.32
N ALA A 301 -8.32 -8.54 -19.08
CA ALA A 301 -8.23 -9.57 -20.11
C ALA A 301 -9.55 -9.79 -20.88
N MET A 302 -10.71 -9.52 -20.28
CA MET A 302 -12.01 -9.91 -20.82
C MET A 302 -12.98 -8.76 -21.14
N GLY A 303 -12.62 -7.50 -20.91
CA GLY A 303 -13.44 -6.32 -21.22
C GLY A 303 -14.61 -6.11 -20.26
N SER A 304 -15.15 -4.88 -20.27
CA SER A 304 -16.12 -4.37 -19.28
C SER A 304 -17.45 -5.14 -19.13
N ASN A 305 -17.78 -6.03 -20.06
CA ASN A 305 -19.04 -6.77 -20.02
C ASN A 305 -19.01 -8.02 -19.14
N TYR A 306 -17.85 -8.67 -18.97
CA TYR A 306 -17.74 -9.87 -18.15
C TYR A 306 -17.84 -9.59 -16.65
N ALA A 307 -17.29 -8.47 -16.21
CA ALA A 307 -17.40 -8.04 -14.81
C ALA A 307 -18.87 -7.79 -14.39
N ARG A 308 -19.67 -7.25 -15.30
CA ARG A 308 -21.11 -7.04 -15.05
C ARG A 308 -21.88 -8.35 -14.99
N ILE A 309 -21.56 -9.32 -15.80
CA ILE A 309 -22.21 -10.64 -15.82
C ILE A 309 -21.87 -11.42 -14.53
N LYS A 310 -20.60 -11.46 -14.13
CA LYS A 310 -20.17 -12.11 -12.89
C LYS A 310 -20.70 -11.42 -11.63
N PHE A 311 -20.82 -10.10 -11.65
CA PHE A 311 -21.45 -9.37 -10.58
C PHE A 311 -22.92 -9.79 -10.41
N PHE A 312 -23.67 -9.95 -11.49
CA PHE A 312 -25.05 -10.43 -11.42
C PHE A 312 -25.16 -11.93 -11.11
N GLU A 313 -24.19 -12.76 -11.51
CA GLU A 313 -24.16 -14.18 -11.13
C GLU A 313 -23.89 -14.39 -9.66
N SER A 314 -23.02 -13.56 -9.02
CA SER A 314 -22.72 -13.67 -7.60
C SER A 314 -23.92 -13.34 -6.70
N PHE A 315 -24.93 -12.64 -7.20
CA PHE A 315 -26.20 -12.42 -6.49
C PHE A 315 -27.16 -13.59 -6.57
N LYS A 316 -26.93 -14.54 -7.48
CA LYS A 316 -27.82 -15.72 -7.63
C LYS A 316 -27.65 -16.76 -6.53
N ASP A 317 -26.47 -16.78 -5.91
CA ASP A 317 -26.11 -17.75 -4.87
C ASP A 317 -26.08 -17.17 -3.45
N ILE A 318 -26.47 -15.90 -3.27
CA ILE A 318 -26.62 -15.34 -1.94
C ILE A 318 -27.89 -15.88 -1.30
N LYS A 319 -27.71 -16.94 -0.53
CA LYS A 319 -28.72 -17.36 0.45
C LYS A 319 -28.80 -16.26 1.50
N LEU A 320 -29.79 -15.41 1.38
CA LEU A 320 -30.10 -14.44 2.43
C LEU A 320 -30.29 -15.20 3.75
N PRO A 321 -29.69 -14.74 4.85
CA PRO A 321 -29.92 -15.37 6.12
C PRO A 321 -31.42 -15.32 6.43
N SER A 322 -31.96 -16.45 6.86
CA SER A 322 -33.38 -16.61 7.19
C SER A 322 -33.83 -15.76 8.39
N MET A 323 -32.92 -15.01 8.99
CA MET A 323 -33.19 -14.25 10.20
C MET A 323 -32.40 -12.93 10.22
N LEU A 324 -33.11 -11.81 10.30
CA LEU A 324 -32.55 -10.49 10.51
C LEU A 324 -32.82 -10.05 11.96
N ILE A 325 -31.76 -9.83 12.72
CA ILE A 325 -31.88 -9.29 14.09
C ILE A 325 -31.73 -7.78 14.01
N ILE A 326 -32.81 -7.03 14.22
CA ILE A 326 -32.77 -5.57 14.27
C ILE A 326 -32.71 -5.19 15.75
N GLY A 327 -31.55 -4.72 16.20
CA GLY A 327 -31.37 -4.13 17.51
C GLY A 327 -31.86 -2.69 17.50
N GLY A 328 -32.90 -2.38 18.27
CA GLY A 328 -33.33 -1.01 18.51
C GLY A 328 -32.43 -0.35 19.57
N ALA A 329 -31.98 0.84 19.28
CA ALA A 329 -31.12 1.66 20.13
C ALA A 329 -31.92 2.34 21.27
N ASN A 330 -32.57 1.56 22.15
CA ASN A 330 -33.11 2.10 23.40
C ASN A 330 -32.76 1.16 24.56
N GLN A 331 -32.06 1.72 25.50
CA GLN A 331 -31.40 1.06 26.63
C GLN A 331 -32.29 0.42 27.69
N ASN A 332 -33.62 0.40 27.54
CA ASN A 332 -34.51 -0.04 28.60
C ASN A 332 -35.54 -1.15 28.27
N ASP A 333 -35.57 -1.64 27.02
CA ASP A 333 -36.48 -2.76 26.73
C ASP A 333 -35.68 -3.93 26.10
N GLY A 334 -35.43 -4.93 26.91
CA GLY A 334 -34.70 -6.16 26.56
C GLY A 334 -35.51 -7.10 25.63
N LEU A 335 -36.21 -6.59 24.65
CA LEU A 335 -36.98 -7.38 23.68
C LEU A 335 -36.35 -7.26 22.28
N PHE A 336 -35.55 -8.25 21.94
CA PHE A 336 -35.15 -8.47 20.55
C PHE A 336 -36.35 -8.96 19.73
N LYS A 337 -36.78 -8.15 18.77
CA LYS A 337 -37.82 -8.57 17.83
C LYS A 337 -37.15 -9.31 16.68
N VAL A 338 -37.29 -10.61 16.66
CA VAL A 338 -36.83 -11.48 15.56
C VAL A 338 -37.88 -11.44 14.46
N LEU A 339 -37.55 -10.85 13.31
CA LEU A 339 -38.39 -10.89 12.11
C LEU A 339 -37.87 -12.01 11.19
N ASN A 340 -38.71 -12.99 10.92
CA ASN A 340 -38.41 -14.06 9.97
C ASN A 340 -38.67 -13.52 8.55
N ILE A 341 -37.61 -13.46 7.73
CA ILE A 341 -37.66 -12.93 6.35
C ILE A 341 -38.52 -13.82 5.43
N ALA A 342 -38.80 -15.08 5.85
CA ALA A 342 -39.66 -15.97 5.08
C ALA A 342 -41.12 -15.51 4.95
N ASP A 343 -41.56 -14.55 5.78
CA ASP A 343 -42.92 -14.02 5.77
C ASP A 343 -43.10 -12.77 4.87
N PHE A 344 -42.01 -12.28 4.26
CA PHE A 344 -42.07 -11.20 3.27
C PHE A 344 -42.38 -11.76 1.88
N LYS A 345 -43.64 -11.87 1.54
CA LYS A 345 -44.08 -12.00 0.15
C LYS A 345 -43.83 -10.66 -0.55
N PRO A 346 -43.03 -10.60 -1.65
CA PRO A 346 -42.99 -9.41 -2.46
C PRO A 346 -44.39 -9.21 -3.05
N ALA A 347 -44.96 -8.00 -2.85
CA ALA A 347 -46.15 -7.56 -3.54
C ALA A 347 -45.88 -7.62 -5.04
N GLY A 348 -46.67 -8.40 -5.72
CA GLY A 348 -46.55 -8.59 -7.16
C GLY A 348 -46.76 -7.30 -7.95
N ASN A 349 -46.00 -7.15 -8.95
CA ASN A 349 -46.41 -6.84 -10.32
C ASN A 349 -45.43 -7.49 -11.25
#